data_c1a480dc655e34039beb927ab5e3555e
#
_entry.id   c1a480dc655e34039beb927ab5e3555e
#
_cell.length_a   1.000
_cell.length_b   1.000
_cell.length_c   1.000
_cell.angle_alpha   90.00
_cell.angle_beta   90.00
_cell.angle_gamma   90.00
#
_symmetry.space_group_name_H-M   'P 1'
#
loop_
_entity.id
_entity.type
_entity.pdbx_description
1 polymer ?
#
loop_
_entity_poly.entity_id
_entity_poly.type
_entity_poly.pdbx_seq_one_letter_code
_entity_poly.pdbx_strand_id
1 'polypeptide(L)'
;MNFDFLEQAECSGEWMEDSYRDMARTLAEAEQLYWEQPRQCGILLRSVAEQVCKVYNRQYEVGFPSEASLGTFLSYTEEENHNVMVSRFLSVVRKEQRDRLILLRVLGDEGLAGESEEKKEEFDNRMAGNAKRMMNAAFETVRTMCQKINGMEGLEGLHFSDKDLPRQERWEPEQQESKKVSFFARIKSGKRGNRSK
;
A
#
# COMPACT_ATOMS: atom_id res chain seq x y z
N MET A 1 -0.59 12.40 -6.71
CA MET A 1 -0.66 11.15 -5.91
C MET A 1 -2.10 10.92 -5.48
N ASN A 2 -2.50 9.67 -5.27
CA ASN A 2 -3.93 9.39 -4.93
C ASN A 2 -4.38 10.01 -3.59
N PHE A 3 -3.45 10.30 -2.68
CA PHE A 3 -3.74 10.75 -1.31
C PHE A 3 -3.46 12.23 -1.05
N ASP A 4 -3.31 13.05 -2.08
CA ASP A 4 -3.00 14.50 -1.94
C ASP A 4 -4.03 15.27 -1.11
N PHE A 5 -5.26 14.75 -0.98
CA PHE A 5 -6.29 15.33 -0.13
C PHE A 5 -5.94 15.31 1.37
N LEU A 6 -5.02 14.44 1.83
CA LEU A 6 -4.55 14.45 3.22
C LEU A 6 -3.82 15.74 3.58
N GLU A 7 -3.09 16.33 2.64
CA GLU A 7 -2.37 17.60 2.85
C GLU A 7 -3.30 18.79 2.96
N GLN A 8 -4.55 18.63 2.49
CA GLN A 8 -5.59 19.66 2.51
C GLN A 8 -6.50 19.56 3.74
N ALA A 9 -6.32 18.52 4.57
CA ALA A 9 -7.17 18.30 5.72
C ALA A 9 -6.88 19.33 6.83
N GLU A 10 -7.90 20.09 7.22
CA GLU A 10 -7.81 21.01 8.35
C GLU A 10 -7.71 20.20 9.66
N CYS A 11 -6.58 20.33 10.35
CA CYS A 11 -6.32 19.60 11.57
C CYS A 11 -6.67 20.41 12.80
N SER A 12 -7.30 19.79 13.80
CA SER A 12 -7.72 20.43 15.04
C SER A 12 -6.58 20.62 16.06
N GLY A 13 -5.33 20.31 15.69
CA GLY A 13 -4.16 20.47 16.53
C GLY A 13 -2.94 19.72 16.02
N GLU A 14 -1.77 20.08 16.54
CA GLU A 14 -0.45 19.59 16.14
C GLU A 14 -0.37 18.04 16.08
N TRP A 15 -0.97 17.35 17.05
CA TRP A 15 -0.97 15.87 17.05
C TRP A 15 -1.66 15.24 15.84
N MET A 16 -2.70 15.91 15.32
CA MET A 16 -3.43 15.45 14.13
C MET A 16 -2.64 15.74 12.89
N GLU A 17 -2.01 16.93 12.82
CA GLU A 17 -1.09 17.28 11.73
C GLU A 17 0.06 16.29 11.62
N ASP A 18 0.70 15.94 12.73
CA ASP A 18 1.78 14.97 12.76
C ASP A 18 1.30 13.57 12.32
N SER A 19 0.14 13.14 12.82
CA SER A 19 -0.45 11.85 12.42
C SER A 19 -0.75 11.79 10.93
N TYR A 20 -1.28 12.86 10.35
CA TYR A 20 -1.61 12.93 8.92
C TYR A 20 -0.36 13.03 8.05
N ARG A 21 0.65 13.77 8.50
CA ARG A 21 1.96 13.85 7.82
C ARG A 21 2.64 12.47 7.79
N ASP A 22 2.64 11.75 8.89
CA ASP A 22 3.21 10.40 8.96
C ASP A 22 2.43 9.42 8.08
N MET A 23 1.11 9.52 8.08
CA MET A 23 0.24 8.72 7.21
C MET A 23 0.48 9.02 5.73
N ALA A 24 0.55 10.30 5.35
CA ALA A 24 0.83 10.72 3.98
C ALA A 24 2.20 10.19 3.50
N ARG A 25 3.23 10.27 4.34
CA ARG A 25 4.56 9.72 4.05
C ARG A 25 4.52 8.21 3.84
N THR A 26 3.82 7.46 4.71
CA THR A 26 3.68 6.01 4.60
C THR A 26 2.92 5.61 3.33
N LEU A 27 1.89 6.35 2.97
CA LEU A 27 1.11 6.13 1.75
C LEU A 27 1.93 6.44 0.50
N ALA A 28 2.71 7.53 0.50
CA ALA A 28 3.60 7.88 -0.61
C ALA A 28 4.64 6.77 -0.85
N GLU A 29 5.22 6.21 0.21
CA GLU A 29 6.14 5.07 0.11
C GLU A 29 5.43 3.82 -0.41
N ALA A 30 4.22 3.53 0.05
CA ALA A 30 3.43 2.41 -0.43
C ALA A 30 3.10 2.54 -1.93
N GLU A 31 2.77 3.75 -2.42
CA GLU A 31 2.55 4.02 -3.85
C GLU A 31 3.82 3.75 -4.68
N GLN A 32 5.01 4.13 -4.18
CA GLN A 32 6.28 3.86 -4.87
C GLN A 32 6.59 2.37 -4.98
N LEU A 33 6.26 1.60 -3.95
CA LEU A 33 6.55 0.16 -3.89
C LEU A 33 5.49 -0.72 -4.57
N TYR A 34 4.36 -0.16 -4.97
CA TYR A 34 3.19 -0.90 -5.44
C TYR A 34 3.51 -1.90 -6.55
N TRP A 35 4.28 -1.50 -7.56
CA TRP A 35 4.56 -2.33 -8.72
C TRP A 35 5.71 -3.31 -8.53
N GLU A 36 6.75 -2.91 -7.79
CA GLU A 36 8.00 -3.66 -7.71
C GLU A 36 8.10 -4.49 -6.44
N GLN A 37 7.51 -4.02 -5.35
CA GLN A 37 7.56 -4.65 -4.05
C GLN A 37 6.16 -4.72 -3.41
N PRO A 38 5.20 -5.43 -4.04
CA PRO A 38 3.81 -5.44 -3.59
C PRO A 38 3.64 -5.99 -2.17
N ARG A 39 4.52 -6.88 -1.73
CA ARG A 39 4.57 -7.36 -0.34
C ARG A 39 4.87 -6.22 0.63
N GLN A 40 5.91 -5.42 0.37
CA GLN A 40 6.27 -4.28 1.21
C GLN A 40 5.17 -3.20 1.19
N CYS A 41 4.60 -2.93 0.02
CA CYS A 41 3.43 -2.07 -0.10
C CYS A 41 2.31 -2.53 0.86
N GLY A 42 1.98 -3.81 0.88
CA GLY A 42 0.94 -4.36 1.77
C GLY A 42 1.26 -4.16 3.26
N ILE A 43 2.52 -4.34 3.67
CA ILE A 43 2.97 -4.12 5.06
C ILE A 43 2.80 -2.64 5.45
N LEU A 44 3.16 -1.70 4.57
CA LEU A 44 2.96 -0.27 4.81
C LEU A 44 1.47 0.09 4.92
N LEU A 45 0.63 -0.46 4.05
CA LEU A 45 -0.82 -0.22 4.10
C LEU A 45 -1.48 -0.77 5.36
N ARG A 46 -0.97 -1.87 5.90
CA ARG A 46 -1.36 -2.37 7.23
C ARG A 46 -0.99 -1.37 8.33
N SER A 47 0.19 -0.75 8.25
CA SER A 47 0.60 0.31 9.17
C SER A 47 -0.31 1.54 9.08
N VAL A 48 -0.73 1.93 7.87
CA VAL A 48 -1.72 3.00 7.67
C VAL A 48 -3.04 2.68 8.37
N ALA A 49 -3.51 1.43 8.27
CA ALA A 49 -4.73 1.01 8.98
C ALA A 49 -4.62 1.19 10.50
N GLU A 50 -3.44 0.88 11.07
CA GLU A 50 -3.19 1.10 12.50
C GLU A 50 -3.17 2.60 12.85
N GLN A 51 -2.54 3.44 12.01
CA GLN A 51 -2.53 4.88 12.20
C GLN A 51 -3.96 5.46 12.17
N VAL A 52 -4.79 5.03 11.24
CA VAL A 52 -6.22 5.41 11.20
C VAL A 52 -6.95 5.04 12.49
N CYS A 53 -6.74 3.83 13.01
CA CYS A 53 -7.34 3.42 14.27
C CYS A 53 -6.88 4.29 15.43
N LYS A 54 -5.59 4.66 15.49
CA LYS A 54 -5.03 5.56 16.52
C LYS A 54 -5.63 6.97 16.43
N VAL A 55 -5.84 7.49 15.22
CA VAL A 55 -6.52 8.78 15.01
C VAL A 55 -7.95 8.73 15.53
N TYR A 56 -8.74 7.70 15.21
CA TYR A 56 -10.08 7.52 15.75
C TYR A 56 -10.07 7.38 17.29
N ASN A 57 -9.15 6.58 17.83
CA ASN A 57 -9.02 6.40 19.26
C ASN A 57 -8.82 7.72 19.98
N ARG A 58 -7.91 8.57 19.48
CA ARG A 58 -7.60 9.86 20.10
C ARG A 58 -8.71 10.88 19.87
N GLN A 59 -9.22 11.01 18.67
CA GLN A 59 -10.26 11.98 18.31
C GLN A 59 -11.57 11.78 19.08
N TYR A 60 -11.94 10.52 19.32
CA TYR A 60 -13.19 10.17 20.00
C TYR A 60 -13.02 9.69 21.43
N GLU A 61 -11.82 9.84 21.98
CA GLU A 61 -11.49 9.47 23.37
C GLU A 61 -11.96 8.05 23.72
N VAL A 62 -11.70 7.09 22.80
CA VAL A 62 -12.18 5.71 22.96
C VAL A 62 -11.54 5.03 24.16
N GLY A 63 -10.27 5.32 24.45
CA GLY A 63 -9.56 4.90 25.65
C GLY A 63 -8.59 3.73 25.46
N PHE A 64 -8.30 3.31 24.21
CA PHE A 64 -7.22 2.35 24.00
C PHE A 64 -5.85 2.97 24.31
N PRO A 65 -4.89 2.19 24.82
CA PRO A 65 -3.51 2.63 24.98
C PRO A 65 -2.89 3.12 23.67
N SER A 66 -1.95 4.05 23.73
CA SER A 66 -1.26 4.60 22.55
C SER A 66 -0.50 3.54 21.76
N GLU A 67 -0.01 2.49 22.41
CA GLU A 67 0.71 1.34 21.87
C GLU A 67 -0.23 0.22 21.35
N ALA A 68 -1.55 0.40 21.44
CA ALA A 68 -2.50 -0.59 20.97
C ALA A 68 -2.26 -0.93 19.48
N SER A 69 -2.17 -2.22 19.20
CA SER A 69 -1.96 -2.72 17.83
C SER A 69 -3.27 -2.72 17.02
N LEU A 70 -3.15 -2.81 15.70
CA LEU A 70 -4.30 -2.98 14.83
C LEU A 70 -5.15 -4.20 15.23
N GLY A 71 -4.52 -5.28 15.69
CA GLY A 71 -5.20 -6.44 16.24
C GLY A 71 -6.07 -6.10 17.43
N THR A 72 -5.57 -5.30 18.36
CA THR A 72 -6.30 -4.87 19.57
C THR A 72 -7.55 -4.05 19.22
N PHE A 73 -7.46 -3.13 18.26
CA PHE A 73 -8.61 -2.33 17.82
C PHE A 73 -9.70 -3.16 17.12
N LEU A 74 -9.30 -4.21 16.41
CA LEU A 74 -10.17 -5.00 15.55
C LEU A 74 -10.50 -6.38 16.11
N SER A 75 -10.02 -6.71 17.31
CA SER A 75 -10.36 -7.97 17.95
C SER A 75 -11.87 -7.99 18.27
N TYR A 76 -12.50 -9.09 17.84
CA TYR A 76 -13.90 -9.34 18.04
C TYR A 76 -14.06 -10.81 18.43
N THR A 77 -13.93 -11.07 19.73
CA THR A 77 -14.36 -12.36 20.31
C THR A 77 -15.64 -12.15 21.10
N GLU A 78 -16.47 -13.18 21.25
CA GLU A 78 -17.69 -13.08 22.06
C GLU A 78 -17.39 -12.68 23.52
N GLU A 79 -16.22 -13.04 24.02
CA GLU A 79 -15.73 -12.66 25.36
C GLU A 79 -15.34 -11.18 25.43
N GLU A 80 -14.90 -10.58 24.32
CA GLU A 80 -14.51 -9.16 24.23
C GLU A 80 -15.68 -8.22 23.95
N ASN A 81 -16.87 -8.72 23.67
CA ASN A 81 -18.10 -7.92 23.51
C ASN A 81 -18.46 -7.08 24.75
N HIS A 82 -17.88 -7.42 25.91
CA HIS A 82 -18.01 -6.64 27.14
C HIS A 82 -16.93 -5.57 27.31
N ASN A 83 -15.95 -5.49 26.37
CA ASN A 83 -14.94 -4.46 26.42
C ASN A 83 -15.53 -3.12 25.97
N VAL A 84 -15.68 -2.20 26.90
CA VAL A 84 -16.24 -0.85 26.68
C VAL A 84 -15.48 -0.09 25.59
N MET A 85 -14.15 -0.26 25.49
CA MET A 85 -13.32 0.40 24.49
C MET A 85 -13.63 -0.12 23.07
N VAL A 86 -13.77 -1.45 22.91
CA VAL A 86 -14.16 -2.04 21.63
C VAL A 86 -15.54 -1.55 21.20
N SER A 87 -16.51 -1.54 22.12
CA SER A 87 -17.85 -1.06 21.83
C SER A 87 -17.86 0.42 21.42
N ARG A 88 -17.09 1.27 22.11
CA ARG A 88 -16.91 2.68 21.74
C ARG A 88 -16.27 2.84 20.37
N PHE A 89 -15.19 2.09 20.09
CA PHE A 89 -14.54 2.12 18.79
C PHE A 89 -15.50 1.74 17.65
N LEU A 90 -16.27 0.66 17.85
CA LEU A 90 -17.25 0.20 16.87
C LEU A 90 -18.42 1.18 16.68
N SER A 91 -18.72 2.02 17.67
CA SER A 91 -19.74 3.08 17.51
C SER A 91 -19.26 4.24 16.64
N VAL A 92 -17.95 4.49 16.60
CA VAL A 92 -17.37 5.58 15.80
C VAL A 92 -16.85 5.13 14.44
N VAL A 93 -16.52 3.86 14.26
CA VAL A 93 -16.06 3.29 12.97
C VAL A 93 -17.22 2.53 12.32
N ARG A 94 -17.71 3.03 11.18
CA ARG A 94 -18.80 2.38 10.45
C ARG A 94 -18.41 0.96 10.01
N LYS A 95 -19.42 0.11 9.83
CA LYS A 95 -19.19 -1.30 9.45
C LYS A 95 -18.30 -1.45 8.22
N GLU A 96 -18.60 -0.72 7.14
CA GLU A 96 -17.86 -0.78 5.89
C GLU A 96 -16.38 -0.37 6.08
N GLN A 97 -16.12 0.61 6.92
CA GLN A 97 -14.77 1.05 7.23
C GLN A 97 -14.04 0.00 8.07
N ARG A 98 -14.73 -0.61 9.04
CA ARG A 98 -14.18 -1.71 9.83
C ARG A 98 -13.81 -2.91 8.95
N ASP A 99 -14.67 -3.28 8.00
CA ASP A 99 -14.42 -4.40 7.09
C ASP A 99 -13.18 -4.15 6.22
N ARG A 100 -12.95 -2.90 5.80
CA ARG A 100 -11.72 -2.48 5.10
C ARG A 100 -10.48 -2.55 6.01
N LEU A 101 -10.59 -2.11 7.24
CA LEU A 101 -9.48 -2.20 8.23
C LEU A 101 -9.12 -3.67 8.52
N ILE A 102 -10.11 -4.55 8.63
CA ILE A 102 -9.90 -6.00 8.77
C ILE A 102 -9.19 -6.57 7.54
N LEU A 103 -9.61 -6.17 6.33
CA LEU A 103 -8.95 -6.59 5.09
C LEU A 103 -7.49 -6.15 5.08
N LEU A 104 -7.19 -4.89 5.41
CA LEU A 104 -5.83 -4.37 5.50
C LEU A 104 -4.98 -5.14 6.50
N ARG A 105 -5.55 -5.51 7.65
CA ARG A 105 -4.89 -6.34 8.65
C ARG A 105 -4.58 -7.74 8.09
N VAL A 106 -5.59 -8.45 7.61
CA VAL A 106 -5.45 -9.86 7.19
C VAL A 106 -4.45 -10.00 6.05
N LEU A 107 -4.59 -9.18 5.00
CA LEU A 107 -3.68 -9.23 3.84
C LEU A 107 -2.28 -8.72 4.18
N GLY A 108 -2.16 -7.75 5.08
CA GLY A 108 -0.86 -7.28 5.56
C GLY A 108 -0.15 -8.30 6.45
N ASP A 109 -0.89 -9.05 7.28
CA ASP A 109 -0.35 -10.15 8.09
C ASP A 109 0.15 -11.30 7.20
N GLU A 110 -0.51 -11.61 6.06
CA GLU A 110 0.01 -12.53 5.05
C GLU A 110 1.36 -12.07 4.49
N GLY A 111 1.52 -10.78 4.21
CA GLY A 111 2.79 -10.20 3.80
C GLY A 111 3.89 -10.34 4.86
N LEU A 112 3.55 -10.19 6.14
CA LEU A 112 4.50 -10.37 7.25
C LEU A 112 4.92 -11.84 7.44
N ALA A 113 4.01 -12.79 7.27
CA ALA A 113 4.29 -14.21 7.43
C ALA A 113 5.34 -14.74 6.42
N GLY A 114 5.47 -14.08 5.26
CA GLY A 114 6.44 -14.47 4.25
C GLY A 114 6.01 -15.63 3.37
N GLU A 115 6.97 -16.14 2.59
CA GLU A 115 6.78 -17.29 1.71
C GLU A 115 6.53 -18.55 2.56
N SER A 116 5.47 -19.28 2.22
CA SER A 116 5.23 -20.63 2.72
C SER A 116 5.84 -21.67 1.74
N GLU A 117 5.29 -22.87 1.66
CA GLU A 117 5.69 -23.90 0.67
C GLU A 117 5.25 -23.56 -0.78
N GLU A 118 4.63 -22.41 -0.99
CA GLU A 118 4.17 -21.92 -2.27
C GLU A 118 5.34 -21.56 -3.20
N LYS A 119 5.17 -21.75 -4.51
CA LYS A 119 6.18 -21.30 -5.48
C LYS A 119 6.29 -19.77 -5.46
N LYS A 120 7.51 -19.27 -5.58
CA LYS A 120 7.79 -17.84 -5.54
C LYS A 120 6.90 -17.02 -6.51
N GLU A 121 6.72 -17.49 -7.73
CA GLU A 121 5.90 -16.81 -8.74
C GLU A 121 4.42 -16.72 -8.31
N GLU A 122 3.87 -17.79 -7.74
CA GLU A 122 2.50 -17.81 -7.22
C GLU A 122 2.35 -16.85 -6.04
N PHE A 123 3.34 -16.83 -5.14
CA PHE A 123 3.40 -15.89 -4.03
C PHE A 123 3.46 -14.43 -4.51
N ASP A 124 4.37 -14.10 -5.44
CA ASP A 124 4.52 -12.75 -5.98
C ASP A 124 3.23 -12.26 -6.67
N ASN A 125 2.58 -13.12 -7.47
CA ASN A 125 1.29 -12.81 -8.12
C ASN A 125 0.18 -12.57 -7.10
N ARG A 126 0.13 -13.36 -6.04
CA ARG A 126 -0.82 -13.19 -4.94
C ARG A 126 -0.58 -11.88 -4.20
N MET A 127 0.68 -11.55 -3.91
CA MET A 127 1.03 -10.28 -3.25
C MET A 127 0.68 -9.07 -4.12
N ALA A 128 0.86 -9.13 -5.43
CA ALA A 128 0.44 -8.07 -6.35
C ALA A 128 -1.10 -7.87 -6.33
N GLY A 129 -1.86 -8.96 -6.37
CA GLY A 129 -3.32 -8.91 -6.23
C GLY A 129 -3.78 -8.35 -4.88
N ASN A 130 -3.10 -8.74 -3.80
CA ASN A 130 -3.37 -8.22 -2.45
C ASN A 130 -3.05 -6.73 -2.35
N ALA A 131 -1.92 -6.27 -2.88
CA ALA A 131 -1.54 -4.85 -2.87
C ALA A 131 -2.62 -3.98 -3.54
N LYS A 132 -3.17 -4.42 -4.67
CA LYS A 132 -4.27 -3.70 -5.35
C LYS A 132 -5.52 -3.58 -4.48
N ARG A 133 -5.93 -4.68 -3.85
CA ARG A 133 -7.09 -4.70 -2.94
C ARG A 133 -6.85 -3.81 -1.73
N MET A 134 -5.65 -3.86 -1.16
CA MET A 134 -5.27 -3.07 0.00
C MET A 134 -5.17 -1.58 -0.31
N MET A 135 -4.63 -1.19 -1.47
CA MET A 135 -4.58 0.22 -1.89
C MET A 135 -5.98 0.82 -2.00
N ASN A 136 -6.92 0.10 -2.66
CA ASN A 136 -8.30 0.54 -2.72
C ASN A 136 -8.93 0.68 -1.32
N ALA A 137 -8.71 -0.31 -0.44
CA ALA A 137 -9.24 -0.29 0.92
C ALA A 137 -8.63 0.85 1.76
N ALA A 138 -7.33 1.11 1.64
CA ALA A 138 -6.63 2.19 2.32
C ALA A 138 -7.16 3.55 1.84
N PHE A 139 -7.29 3.74 0.52
CA PHE A 139 -7.84 4.96 -0.07
C PHE A 139 -9.23 5.28 0.49
N GLU A 140 -10.15 4.32 0.42
CA GLU A 140 -11.51 4.48 0.94
C GLU A 140 -11.54 4.71 2.46
N THR A 141 -10.63 4.05 3.20
CA THR A 141 -10.55 4.20 4.66
C THR A 141 -10.08 5.58 5.06
N VAL A 142 -8.99 6.06 4.44
CA VAL A 142 -8.42 7.38 4.72
C VAL A 142 -9.37 8.49 4.25
N ARG A 143 -9.97 8.37 3.07
CA ARG A 143 -10.98 9.29 2.56
C ARG A 143 -12.16 9.42 3.54
N THR A 144 -12.71 8.29 3.98
CA THR A 144 -13.83 8.27 4.94
C THR A 144 -13.43 8.90 6.28
N MET A 145 -12.19 8.69 6.73
CA MET A 145 -11.66 9.34 7.93
C MET A 145 -11.65 10.86 7.78
N CYS A 146 -11.07 11.37 6.69
CA CYS A 146 -10.99 12.82 6.44
C CYS A 146 -12.40 13.46 6.33
N GLN A 147 -13.32 12.81 5.65
CA GLN A 147 -14.71 13.28 5.60
C GLN A 147 -15.35 13.33 6.99
N LYS A 148 -15.16 12.31 7.81
CA LYS A 148 -15.81 12.20 9.11
C LYS A 148 -15.18 13.09 10.17
N ILE A 149 -13.86 13.18 10.22
CA ILE A 149 -13.14 13.91 11.28
C ILE A 149 -12.97 15.38 10.92
N ASN A 150 -12.63 15.66 9.65
CA ASN A 150 -12.29 17.02 9.21
C ASN A 150 -13.44 17.70 8.44
N GLY A 151 -14.57 16.99 8.22
CA GLY A 151 -15.71 17.55 7.46
C GLY A 151 -15.38 17.83 6.00
N MET A 152 -14.38 17.18 5.40
CA MET A 152 -13.98 17.43 4.03
C MET A 152 -15.09 17.02 3.06
N GLU A 153 -15.62 17.99 2.33
CA GLU A 153 -16.61 17.79 1.28
C GLU A 153 -15.94 17.54 -0.08
N GLY A 154 -16.70 17.00 -1.04
CA GLY A 154 -16.24 16.82 -2.42
C GLY A 154 -15.30 15.64 -2.64
N LEU A 155 -15.03 14.82 -1.63
CA LEU A 155 -14.20 13.62 -1.76
C LEU A 155 -14.98 12.40 -2.29
N GLU A 156 -16.32 12.47 -2.41
CA GLU A 156 -17.18 11.32 -2.75
C GLU A 156 -16.89 10.74 -4.12
N GLY A 157 -16.51 11.58 -5.08
CA GLY A 157 -16.17 11.20 -6.45
C GLY A 157 -14.74 10.71 -6.65
N LEU A 158 -13.89 10.79 -5.63
CA LEU A 158 -12.50 10.36 -5.73
C LEU A 158 -12.40 8.85 -5.56
N HIS A 159 -11.63 8.22 -6.43
CA HIS A 159 -11.34 6.79 -6.40
C HIS A 159 -9.84 6.56 -6.59
N PHE A 160 -9.34 5.51 -5.98
CA PHE A 160 -7.97 5.08 -6.21
C PHE A 160 -7.74 4.73 -7.69
N SER A 161 -6.65 5.23 -8.26
CA SER A 161 -6.24 4.96 -9.64
C SER A 161 -4.81 4.41 -9.65
N ASP A 162 -4.66 3.18 -10.11
CA ASP A 162 -3.34 2.57 -10.30
C ASP A 162 -2.57 3.17 -11.50
N LYS A 163 -3.26 3.93 -12.36
CA LYS A 163 -2.64 4.65 -13.49
C LYS A 163 -1.83 5.86 -13.03
N ASP A 164 -2.18 6.41 -11.87
CA ASP A 164 -1.53 7.59 -11.31
C ASP A 164 -0.35 7.22 -10.40
N LEU A 165 -0.05 5.92 -10.27
CA LEU A 165 1.08 5.44 -9.49
C LEU A 165 2.40 5.59 -10.26
N PRO A 166 3.49 5.97 -9.56
CA PRO A 166 4.80 6.05 -10.17
C PRO A 166 5.21 4.66 -10.69
N ARG A 167 5.53 4.58 -11.97
CA ARG A 167 6.19 3.42 -12.56
C ARG A 167 7.65 3.79 -12.72
N GLN A 168 8.54 3.05 -12.08
CA GLN A 168 9.95 3.16 -12.45
C GLN A 168 10.04 2.71 -13.91
N GLU A 169 10.60 3.56 -14.79
CA GLU A 169 10.92 3.15 -16.15
C GLU A 169 11.81 1.92 -16.01
N ARG A 170 11.29 0.74 -16.38
CA ARG A 170 12.13 -0.45 -16.50
C ARG A 170 13.25 -0.06 -17.44
N TRP A 171 14.47 0.00 -16.88
CA TRP A 171 15.66 0.00 -17.70
C TRP A 171 15.62 -1.28 -18.54
N GLU A 172 15.06 -1.18 -19.77
CA GLU A 172 15.20 -2.23 -20.76
C GLU A 172 16.67 -2.21 -21.16
N PRO A 173 17.44 -3.29 -20.89
CA PRO A 173 18.79 -3.35 -21.40
C PRO A 173 18.67 -3.23 -22.91
N GLU A 174 19.10 -2.08 -23.46
CA GLU A 174 19.15 -1.87 -24.91
C GLU A 174 19.72 -3.12 -25.54
N GLN A 175 19.03 -3.63 -26.54
CA GLN A 175 19.39 -4.81 -27.31
C GLN A 175 20.82 -4.68 -27.85
N GLN A 176 21.82 -5.02 -27.03
CA GLN A 176 23.22 -5.14 -27.48
C GLN A 176 23.45 -6.39 -28.35
N GLU A 177 22.41 -7.17 -28.64
CA GLU A 177 22.55 -8.36 -29.52
C GLU A 177 22.71 -8.07 -30.99
N SER A 178 22.28 -6.90 -31.48
CA SER A 178 22.41 -6.63 -32.95
C SER A 178 23.82 -6.26 -33.41
N LYS A 179 24.72 -5.88 -32.51
CA LYS A 179 26.11 -5.52 -32.89
C LYS A 179 27.09 -6.71 -32.91
N LYS A 180 26.80 -7.81 -32.21
CA LYS A 180 27.67 -9.00 -32.23
C LYS A 180 27.56 -9.82 -33.54
N VAL A 181 26.40 -9.84 -34.20
CA VAL A 181 26.17 -10.59 -35.41
C VAL A 181 26.90 -9.97 -36.62
N SER A 182 27.07 -8.65 -36.67
CA SER A 182 27.75 -7.98 -37.77
C SER A 182 29.27 -8.12 -37.73
N PHE A 183 29.86 -8.34 -36.54
CA PHE A 183 31.32 -8.51 -36.39
C PHE A 183 31.79 -9.88 -36.87
N PHE A 184 31.03 -10.94 -36.64
CA PHE A 184 31.37 -12.29 -37.15
C PHE A 184 31.10 -12.49 -38.62
N ALA A 185 30.20 -11.74 -39.25
CA ALA A 185 29.98 -11.77 -40.71
C ALA A 185 31.16 -11.17 -41.50
N ARG A 186 31.85 -10.18 -40.89
CA ARG A 186 32.99 -9.50 -41.55
C ARG A 186 34.28 -10.32 -41.56
N ILE A 187 34.45 -11.28 -40.63
CA ILE A 187 35.64 -12.14 -40.55
C ILE A 187 35.57 -13.29 -41.56
N LYS A 188 34.38 -13.72 -42.02
CA LYS A 188 34.22 -14.80 -42.98
C LYS A 188 34.40 -14.36 -44.44
N SER A 189 34.30 -13.08 -44.74
CA SER A 189 34.47 -12.58 -46.14
C SER A 189 35.92 -12.20 -46.49
N GLY A 190 36.88 -12.22 -45.56
CA GLY A 190 38.29 -11.82 -45.76
C GLY A 190 39.26 -12.94 -46.17
N LYS A 191 38.81 -14.21 -46.37
CA LYS A 191 39.71 -15.33 -46.73
C LYS A 191 39.26 -16.02 -48.01
N ARG A 192 39.23 -15.29 -49.13
CA ARG A 192 39.29 -15.88 -50.50
C ARG A 192 39.98 -14.89 -51.40
N GLY A 193 41.25 -15.12 -51.64
CA GLY A 193 42.02 -14.39 -52.69
C GLY A 193 43.51 -14.45 -52.40
N ASN A 194 44.17 -15.54 -52.74
CA ASN A 194 45.41 -15.58 -53.50
C ASN A 194 46.07 -16.98 -53.43
N ARG A 195 45.77 -17.75 -54.43
CA ARG A 195 46.73 -18.78 -54.93
C ARG A 195 46.56 -18.85 -56.44
N SER A 196 47.49 -18.24 -57.14
CA SER A 196 47.91 -18.66 -58.51
C SER A 196 49.14 -17.90 -58.89
N LYS A 197 50.17 -18.68 -59.12
CA LYS A 197 51.47 -18.56 -59.79
C LYS A 197 52.67 -18.36 -58.90
#